data_994e968651675cd9884cdb9570bf7b8b
#
_entry.id   994e968651675cd9884cdb9570bf7b8b
#
_cell.length_a   1.000
_cell.length_b   1.000
_cell.length_c   1.000
_cell.angle_alpha   90.00
_cell.angle_beta   90.00
_cell.angle_gamma   90.00
#
_symmetry.space_group_name_H-M   'P 1'
#
loop_
_entity.id
_entity.type
_entity.pdbx_description
1 polymer ?
#
loop_
_entity_poly.entity_id
_entity_poly.type
_entity_poly.pdbx_seq_one_letter_code
_entity_poly.pdbx_strand_id
1 'polypeptide(L)'
;MTLNLEAKTKGERKVKAYLEANASEILAEKINNGVRIQKDGKMLINKKTLAGFLKYACDEAKKQAEKGAHSACIDDDVVYGWAVHYFEEDSIEGTLYNEDGTEDKPPKPVTPSKPVTIYTTPKPQPKPQMSLFELMENKANEEKRMKEWQQRGRQGG
;
A
#
# COMPACT_ATOMS: atom_id res chain seq x y z
N MET A 1 19.72 14.82 19.08
CA MET A 1 20.49 14.72 17.80
C MET A 1 19.58 15.07 16.63
N THR A 2 20.12 15.59 15.53
CA THR A 2 19.32 15.84 14.32
C THR A 2 19.47 14.69 13.35
N LEU A 3 18.34 14.06 12.95
CA LEU A 3 18.31 12.96 12.00
C LEU A 3 17.87 13.45 10.62
N ASN A 4 18.58 13.03 9.58
CA ASN A 4 18.25 13.35 8.19
C ASN A 4 17.14 12.42 7.68
N LEU A 5 15.98 12.50 8.33
CA LEU A 5 14.77 11.73 7.98
C LEU A 5 13.66 12.70 7.55
N GLU A 6 13.10 12.46 6.37
CA GLU A 6 11.93 13.18 5.89
C GLU A 6 10.67 12.61 6.57
N ALA A 7 9.92 13.47 7.29
CA ALA A 7 8.68 13.09 7.97
C ALA A 7 7.49 13.86 7.37
N LYS A 8 6.64 13.16 6.63
CA LYS A 8 5.48 13.71 5.93
C LYS A 8 4.21 13.67 6.79
N THR A 9 4.03 12.59 7.51
CA THR A 9 2.82 12.33 8.31
C THR A 9 3.03 12.66 9.79
N LYS A 10 1.93 12.76 10.55
CA LYS A 10 1.98 12.94 12.00
C LYS A 10 2.65 11.76 12.72
N GLY A 11 2.39 10.53 12.25
CA GLY A 11 3.03 9.31 12.78
C GLY A 11 4.55 9.33 12.55
N GLU A 12 4.98 9.64 11.34
CA GLU A 12 6.42 9.77 11.03
C GLU A 12 7.12 10.82 11.88
N ARG A 13 6.46 11.96 12.13
CA ARG A 13 7.02 13.00 13.02
C ARG A 13 7.19 12.53 14.45
N LYS A 14 6.24 11.74 14.98
CA LYS A 14 6.37 11.15 16.32
C LYS A 14 7.55 10.18 16.40
N VAL A 15 7.67 9.27 15.43
CA VAL A 15 8.77 8.32 15.36
C VAL A 15 10.12 9.02 15.19
N LYS A 16 10.19 10.03 14.32
CA LYS A 16 11.41 10.85 14.17
C LYS A 16 11.80 11.51 15.48
N ALA A 17 10.87 12.17 16.16
CA ALA A 17 11.14 12.83 17.44
C ALA A 17 11.62 11.84 18.51
N TYR A 18 11.05 10.64 18.56
CA TYR A 18 11.50 9.59 19.45
C TYR A 18 12.93 9.14 19.15
N LEU A 19 13.26 8.89 17.87
CA LEU A 19 14.61 8.52 17.45
C LEU A 19 15.62 9.64 17.73
N GLU A 20 15.28 10.90 17.48
CA GLU A 20 16.15 12.06 17.78
C GLU A 20 16.49 12.20 19.28
N ALA A 21 15.55 11.79 20.14
CA ALA A 21 15.73 11.82 21.59
C ALA A 21 16.49 10.61 22.14
N ASN A 22 16.35 9.44 21.53
CA ASN A 22 16.80 8.16 22.11
C ASN A 22 17.85 7.41 21.29
N ALA A 23 18.12 7.80 20.05
CA ALA A 23 19.12 7.13 19.23
C ALA A 23 20.55 7.32 19.76
N SER A 24 21.35 6.26 19.72
CA SER A 24 22.78 6.35 19.94
C SER A 24 23.47 7.08 18.77
N GLU A 25 24.70 7.57 19.00
CA GLU A 25 25.49 8.21 17.93
C GLU A 25 25.69 7.26 16.74
N ILE A 26 25.95 5.98 17.00
CA ILE A 26 26.12 4.96 15.99
C ILE A 26 24.85 4.77 15.14
N LEU A 27 23.68 4.74 15.81
CA LEU A 27 22.42 4.62 15.11
C LEU A 27 22.11 5.89 14.30
N ALA A 28 22.41 7.06 14.83
CA ALA A 28 22.26 8.33 14.13
C ALA A 28 23.15 8.39 12.86
N GLU A 29 24.38 7.91 12.93
CA GLU A 29 25.26 7.79 11.75
C GLU A 29 24.69 6.84 10.70
N LYS A 30 24.22 5.65 11.11
CA LYS A 30 23.55 4.70 10.20
C LYS A 30 22.35 5.32 9.50
N ILE A 31 21.53 6.07 10.23
CA ILE A 31 20.36 6.74 9.68
C ILE A 31 20.76 7.84 8.69
N ASN A 32 21.73 8.67 9.04
CA ASN A 32 22.12 9.83 8.24
C ASN A 32 22.91 9.47 6.98
N ASN A 33 23.83 8.53 7.11
CA ASN A 33 24.79 8.16 6.05
C ASN A 33 24.34 6.92 5.27
N GLY A 34 23.48 6.08 5.86
CA GLY A 34 23.19 4.74 5.36
C GLY A 34 24.30 3.74 5.71
N VAL A 35 24.08 2.48 5.41
CA VAL A 35 25.01 1.38 5.68
C VAL A 35 25.49 0.80 4.36
N ARG A 36 26.81 0.59 4.25
CA ARG A 36 27.38 -0.09 3.09
C ARG A 36 27.09 -1.58 3.17
N ILE A 37 26.49 -2.11 2.12
CA ILE A 37 26.18 -3.53 1.97
C ILE A 37 26.74 -4.04 0.64
N GLN A 38 27.06 -5.32 0.60
CA GLN A 38 27.44 -5.98 -0.64
C GLN A 38 26.27 -6.81 -1.15
N LYS A 39 25.78 -6.48 -2.35
CA LYS A 39 24.70 -7.20 -3.00
C LYS A 39 25.01 -7.40 -4.48
N ASP A 40 24.82 -8.63 -4.96
CA ASP A 40 25.08 -9.01 -6.37
C ASP A 40 26.51 -8.63 -6.87
N GLY A 41 27.49 -8.68 -5.97
CA GLY A 41 28.89 -8.33 -6.27
C GLY A 41 29.16 -6.83 -6.35
N LYS A 42 28.16 -5.99 -6.04
CA LYS A 42 28.28 -4.52 -5.99
C LYS A 42 28.29 -4.03 -4.56
N MET A 43 29.03 -2.96 -4.30
CA MET A 43 28.92 -2.20 -3.06
C MET A 43 27.80 -1.18 -3.21
N LEU A 44 26.80 -1.27 -2.31
CA LEU A 44 25.66 -0.39 -2.31
C LEU A 44 25.51 0.28 -0.93
N ILE A 45 24.86 1.43 -0.90
CA ILE A 45 24.51 2.12 0.35
C ILE A 45 23.05 1.85 0.62
N ASN A 46 22.75 1.14 1.71
CA ASN A 46 21.40 0.88 2.20
C ASN A 46 20.95 2.08 3.03
N LYS A 47 20.04 2.86 2.50
CA LYS A 47 19.49 4.04 3.17
C LYS A 47 18.01 3.80 3.52
N LYS A 48 17.71 3.85 4.81
CA LYS A 48 16.37 3.60 5.33
C LYS A 48 15.59 4.89 5.47
N THR A 49 14.28 4.81 5.31
CA THR A 49 13.36 5.96 5.38
C THR A 49 12.22 5.69 6.35
N LEU A 50 11.56 6.74 6.85
CA LEU A 50 10.38 6.61 7.69
C LEU A 50 9.20 5.97 6.95
N ALA A 51 9.05 6.24 5.65
CA ALA A 51 8.04 5.57 4.82
C ALA A 51 8.29 4.05 4.72
N GLY A 52 9.57 3.64 4.57
CA GLY A 52 9.97 2.23 4.62
C GLY A 52 9.70 1.60 5.98
N PHE A 53 10.01 2.32 7.05
CA PHE A 53 9.70 1.90 8.42
C PHE A 53 8.20 1.69 8.63
N LEU A 54 7.33 2.61 8.19
CA LEU A 54 5.88 2.45 8.36
C LEU A 54 5.36 1.20 7.65
N LYS A 55 5.90 0.89 6.47
CA LYS A 55 5.56 -0.36 5.77
C LYS A 55 5.97 -1.58 6.60
N TYR A 56 7.21 -1.59 7.09
CA TYR A 56 7.71 -2.64 7.99
C TYR A 56 6.83 -2.78 9.24
N ALA A 57 6.49 -1.67 9.92
CA ALA A 57 5.65 -1.68 11.11
C ALA A 57 4.23 -2.21 10.82
N CYS A 58 3.66 -1.89 9.67
CA CYS A 58 2.38 -2.47 9.23
C CYS A 58 2.47 -3.99 9.04
N ASP A 59 3.58 -4.50 8.52
CA ASP A 59 3.77 -5.93 8.33
C ASP A 59 4.00 -6.65 9.67
N GLU A 60 4.72 -6.04 10.62
CA GLU A 60 4.85 -6.54 12.00
C GLU A 60 3.50 -6.54 12.74
N ALA A 61 2.71 -5.46 12.60
CA ALA A 61 1.38 -5.38 13.17
C ALA A 61 0.44 -6.48 12.64
N LYS A 62 0.52 -6.80 11.35
CA LYS A 62 -0.26 -7.90 10.76
C LYS A 62 0.11 -9.26 11.36
N LYS A 63 1.37 -9.49 11.70
CA LYS A 63 1.82 -10.72 12.36
C LYS A 63 1.25 -10.87 13.77
N GLN A 64 1.02 -9.73 14.46
CA GLN A 64 0.45 -9.71 15.81
C GLN A 64 -1.09 -9.69 15.81
N ALA A 65 -1.72 -9.42 14.67
CA ALA A 65 -3.17 -9.47 14.56
C ALA A 65 -3.68 -10.89 14.83
N GLU A 66 -4.77 -11.00 15.58
CA GLU A 66 -5.45 -12.27 15.79
C GLU A 66 -5.91 -12.86 14.46
N LYS A 67 -5.93 -14.19 14.37
CA LYS A 67 -6.31 -14.89 13.15
C LYS A 67 -7.75 -14.52 12.75
N GLY A 68 -7.87 -13.86 11.60
CA GLY A 68 -9.14 -13.35 11.09
C GLY A 68 -9.44 -11.89 11.44
N ALA A 69 -8.60 -11.21 12.22
CA ALA A 69 -8.73 -9.79 12.48
C ALA A 69 -8.27 -8.95 11.27
N HIS A 70 -8.99 -7.86 11.01
CA HIS A 70 -8.63 -6.90 9.95
C HIS A 70 -7.68 -5.79 10.44
N SER A 71 -7.46 -5.68 11.74
CA SER A 71 -6.62 -4.66 12.37
C SER A 71 -6.03 -5.18 13.68
N ALA A 72 -4.90 -4.61 14.09
CA ALA A 72 -4.29 -4.81 15.39
C ALA A 72 -4.13 -3.45 16.08
N CYS A 73 -4.35 -3.42 17.41
CA CYS A 73 -4.03 -2.28 18.24
C CYS A 73 -2.63 -2.52 18.81
N ILE A 74 -1.68 -1.66 18.46
CA ILE A 74 -0.28 -1.77 18.87
C ILE A 74 0.07 -0.54 19.70
N ASP A 75 0.67 -0.77 20.87
CA ASP A 75 1.12 0.30 21.74
C ASP A 75 2.27 1.10 21.13
N ASP A 76 2.31 2.40 21.37
CA ASP A 76 3.34 3.31 20.84
C ASP A 76 4.76 2.82 21.20
N ASP A 77 4.97 2.29 22.39
CA ASP A 77 6.27 1.78 22.85
C ASP A 77 6.76 0.60 22.01
N VAL A 78 5.87 -0.29 21.61
CA VAL A 78 6.19 -1.42 20.73
C VAL A 78 6.58 -0.89 19.33
N VAL A 79 5.85 0.09 18.81
CA VAL A 79 6.16 0.74 17.53
C VAL A 79 7.52 1.44 17.57
N TYR A 80 7.86 2.09 18.68
CA TYR A 80 9.17 2.71 18.86
C TYR A 80 10.29 1.67 18.94
N GLY A 81 10.07 0.54 19.61
CA GLY A 81 11.01 -0.59 19.61
C GLY A 81 11.25 -1.13 18.19
N TRP A 82 10.19 -1.27 17.40
CA TRP A 82 10.33 -1.65 15.98
C TRP A 82 11.08 -0.60 15.15
N ALA A 83 10.92 0.68 15.48
CA ALA A 83 11.67 1.73 14.79
C ALA A 83 13.17 1.63 15.05
N VAL A 84 13.59 1.46 16.28
CA VAL A 84 14.99 1.24 16.64
C VAL A 84 15.53 0.01 15.90
N HIS A 85 14.84 -1.13 16.01
CA HIS A 85 15.22 -2.38 15.35
C HIS A 85 15.33 -2.21 13.81
N TYR A 86 14.34 -1.58 13.18
CA TYR A 86 14.34 -1.35 11.74
C TYR A 86 15.57 -0.57 11.28
N PHE A 87 15.93 0.50 11.97
CA PHE A 87 17.06 1.34 11.59
C PHE A 87 18.42 0.74 12.00
N GLU A 88 18.47 -0.04 13.07
CA GLU A 88 19.70 -0.67 13.58
C GLU A 88 20.12 -1.91 12.78
N GLU A 89 19.13 -2.75 12.38
CA GLU A 89 19.36 -4.04 11.75
C GLU A 89 19.79 -3.90 10.29
N ASP A 90 21.04 -4.23 9.98
CA ASP A 90 21.62 -4.04 8.65
C ASP A 90 21.04 -4.99 7.59
N SER A 91 20.47 -6.13 8.01
CA SER A 91 19.83 -7.11 7.11
C SER A 91 18.50 -6.61 6.54
N ILE A 92 17.86 -5.62 7.16
CA ILE A 92 16.63 -5.02 6.64
C ILE A 92 17.01 -4.03 5.53
N GLU A 93 16.59 -4.34 4.30
CA GLU A 93 16.86 -3.49 3.15
C GLU A 93 15.89 -2.29 3.09
N GLY A 94 16.47 -1.11 2.93
CA GLY A 94 15.76 0.14 2.60
C GLY A 94 15.88 0.46 1.10
N THR A 95 16.14 1.73 0.79
CA THR A 95 16.46 2.14 -0.57
C THR A 95 17.96 1.98 -0.80
N LEU A 96 18.32 1.28 -1.88
CA LEU A 96 19.72 1.03 -2.22
C LEU A 96 20.22 2.12 -3.18
N TYR A 97 21.39 2.63 -2.90
CA TYR A 97 22.08 3.62 -3.73
C TYR A 97 23.45 3.09 -4.15
N ASN A 98 23.83 3.39 -5.38
CA ASN A 98 25.21 3.19 -5.84
C ASN A 98 26.14 4.19 -5.14
N GLU A 99 27.46 3.97 -5.22
CA GLU A 99 28.48 4.88 -4.66
C GLU A 99 28.44 6.29 -5.28
N ASP A 100 27.92 6.41 -6.49
CA ASP A 100 27.68 7.69 -7.19
C ASP A 100 26.45 8.44 -6.72
N GLY A 101 25.66 7.89 -5.77
CA GLY A 101 24.44 8.47 -5.22
C GLY A 101 23.19 8.22 -6.07
N THR A 102 23.28 7.45 -7.16
CA THR A 102 22.12 7.04 -7.95
C THR A 102 21.38 5.88 -7.27
N GLU A 103 20.04 5.90 -7.31
CA GLU A 103 19.23 4.82 -6.75
C GLU A 103 19.37 3.54 -7.60
N ASP A 104 19.79 2.44 -6.97
CA ASP A 104 19.87 1.13 -7.61
C ASP A 104 18.44 0.54 -7.67
N LYS A 105 17.73 0.85 -8.75
CA LYS A 105 16.40 0.27 -9.00
C LYS A 105 16.58 -1.07 -9.70
N PRO A 106 16.06 -2.18 -9.13
CA PRO A 106 16.02 -3.42 -9.90
C PRO A 106 15.25 -3.15 -11.20
N PRO A 107 15.70 -3.71 -12.34
CA PRO A 107 14.99 -3.53 -13.60
C PRO A 107 13.53 -3.94 -13.39
N LYS A 108 12.59 -3.03 -13.66
CA LYS A 108 11.17 -3.37 -13.63
C LYS A 108 11.00 -4.61 -14.50
N PRO A 109 10.34 -5.69 -14.03
CA PRO A 109 10.04 -6.82 -14.90
C PRO A 109 9.34 -6.24 -16.12
N VAL A 110 10.01 -6.29 -17.26
CA VAL A 110 9.41 -6.00 -18.54
C VAL A 110 8.33 -7.06 -18.72
N THR A 111 7.09 -6.71 -18.41
CA THR A 111 5.95 -7.48 -18.91
C THR A 111 6.15 -7.55 -20.41
N PRO A 112 6.29 -8.74 -21.01
CA PRO A 112 6.43 -8.84 -22.44
C PRO A 112 5.22 -8.12 -23.03
N SER A 113 5.48 -7.01 -23.72
CA SER A 113 4.47 -6.33 -24.51
C SER A 113 3.97 -7.35 -25.51
N LYS A 114 2.73 -7.83 -25.34
CA LYS A 114 2.07 -8.66 -26.32
C LYS A 114 2.21 -7.94 -27.67
N PRO A 115 2.60 -8.63 -28.74
CA PRO A 115 2.67 -8.02 -30.06
C PRO A 115 1.33 -7.37 -30.34
N VAL A 116 1.36 -6.07 -30.64
CA VAL A 116 0.17 -5.33 -31.08
C VAL A 116 -0.20 -5.85 -32.44
N THR A 117 -1.04 -6.86 -32.45
CA THR A 117 -1.74 -7.25 -33.71
C THR A 117 -2.79 -6.17 -33.90
N ILE A 118 -2.56 -5.32 -34.88
CA ILE A 118 -3.52 -4.30 -35.34
C ILE A 118 -4.66 -5.04 -36.05
N TYR A 119 -5.63 -5.51 -35.26
CA TYR A 119 -6.96 -5.80 -35.77
C TYR A 119 -7.82 -4.58 -35.49
N THR A 120 -8.15 -3.84 -36.53
CA THR A 120 -9.22 -2.87 -36.54
C THR A 120 -10.55 -3.60 -36.39
N THR A 121 -10.92 -3.91 -35.12
CA THR A 121 -12.30 -4.28 -34.84
C THR A 121 -13.00 -3.07 -34.23
N PRO A 122 -14.23 -2.77 -34.63
CA PRO A 122 -14.97 -1.63 -34.11
C PRO A 122 -15.15 -1.82 -32.60
N LYS A 123 -14.82 -0.77 -31.85
CA LYS A 123 -14.95 -0.66 -30.40
C LYS A 123 -16.38 -1.06 -29.98
N PRO A 124 -16.59 -2.11 -29.18
CA PRO A 124 -17.92 -2.34 -28.63
C PRO A 124 -18.28 -1.16 -27.75
N GLN A 125 -19.39 -0.51 -28.05
CA GLN A 125 -19.96 0.53 -27.20
C GLN A 125 -20.18 -0.05 -25.79
N PRO A 126 -19.83 0.67 -24.72
CA PRO A 126 -20.17 0.23 -23.38
C PRO A 126 -21.69 0.12 -23.30
N LYS A 127 -22.19 -1.07 -22.97
CA LYS A 127 -23.60 -1.26 -22.64
C LYS A 127 -23.94 -0.26 -21.52
N PRO A 128 -25.03 0.51 -21.64
CA PRO A 128 -25.43 1.42 -20.60
C PRO A 128 -25.59 0.62 -19.29
N GLN A 129 -24.79 0.94 -18.29
CA GLN A 129 -25.00 0.44 -16.94
C GLN A 129 -26.27 1.08 -16.44
N MET A 130 -27.33 0.28 -16.31
CA MET A 130 -28.57 0.72 -15.71
C MET A 130 -28.28 1.20 -14.28
N SER A 131 -28.67 2.44 -14.00
CA SER A 131 -28.57 3.01 -12.66
C SER A 131 -29.40 2.15 -11.69
N LEU A 132 -28.95 2.07 -10.43
CA LEU A 132 -29.70 1.40 -9.36
C LEU A 132 -31.14 1.93 -9.27
N PHE A 133 -31.33 3.18 -9.62
CA PHE A 133 -32.62 3.86 -9.66
C PHE A 133 -33.52 3.31 -10.77
N GLU A 134 -32.99 3.10 -11.98
CA GLU A 134 -33.71 2.48 -13.12
C GLU A 134 -34.09 1.02 -12.82
N LEU A 135 -33.23 0.30 -12.09
CA LEU A 135 -33.50 -1.07 -11.67
C LEU A 135 -34.68 -1.14 -10.69
N MET A 136 -34.77 -0.16 -9.75
CA MET A 136 -35.87 -0.06 -8.80
C MET A 136 -37.18 0.37 -9.49
N GLU A 137 -37.11 1.28 -10.43
CA GLU A 137 -38.27 1.75 -11.21
C GLU A 137 -38.86 0.64 -12.09
N ASN A 138 -37.99 -0.13 -12.75
CA ASN A 138 -38.39 -1.31 -13.54
C ASN A 138 -39.07 -2.37 -12.68
N LYS A 139 -38.56 -2.62 -11.46
CA LYS A 139 -39.16 -3.57 -10.51
C LYS A 139 -40.54 -3.13 -10.05
N ALA A 140 -40.72 -1.84 -9.76
CA ALA A 140 -42.02 -1.26 -9.38
C ALA A 140 -43.03 -1.31 -10.52
N ASN A 141 -42.58 -1.13 -11.77
CA ASN A 141 -43.43 -1.23 -12.96
C ASN A 141 -43.84 -2.67 -13.28
N GLU A 142 -42.97 -3.64 -13.06
CA GLU A 142 -43.32 -5.05 -13.19
C GLU A 142 -44.37 -5.50 -12.16
N GLU A 143 -44.22 -5.07 -10.92
CA GLU A 143 -45.26 -5.37 -9.89
C GLU A 143 -46.63 -4.75 -10.19
N LYS A 144 -46.67 -3.53 -10.74
CA LYS A 144 -47.93 -2.91 -11.18
C LYS A 144 -48.55 -3.70 -12.32
N ARG A 145 -47.77 -4.09 -13.32
CA ARG A 145 -48.26 -4.89 -14.48
C ARG A 145 -48.79 -6.26 -14.04
N MET A 146 -48.15 -6.92 -13.07
CA MET A 146 -48.61 -8.19 -12.52
C MET A 146 -49.93 -8.04 -11.76
N LYS A 147 -50.08 -6.96 -10.99
CA LYS A 147 -51.37 -6.69 -10.26
C LYS A 147 -52.50 -6.39 -11.23
N GLU A 148 -52.29 -5.63 -12.28
CA GLU A 148 -53.28 -5.35 -13.32
C GLU A 148 -53.69 -6.61 -14.08
N TRP A 149 -52.73 -7.50 -14.37
CA TRP A 149 -52.99 -8.78 -15.04
C TRP A 149 -53.86 -9.71 -14.16
N GLN A 150 -53.63 -9.76 -12.86
CA GLN A 150 -54.41 -10.54 -11.90
C GLN A 150 -55.84 -9.98 -11.71
N GLN A 151 -56.01 -8.66 -11.81
CA GLN A 151 -57.35 -8.06 -11.72
C GLN A 151 -58.18 -8.30 -12.99
N ARG A 152 -57.59 -8.28 -14.17
CA ARG A 152 -58.32 -8.62 -15.43
C ARG A 152 -58.73 -10.07 -15.51
N GLY A 153 -57.94 -10.99 -14.95
CA GLY A 153 -58.30 -12.42 -14.90
C GLY A 153 -59.47 -12.76 -13.98
N ARG A 154 -59.88 -11.88 -13.07
CA ARG A 154 -61.02 -12.07 -12.17
C ARG A 154 -62.38 -11.57 -12.68
N GLN A 155 -62.40 -10.79 -13.76
CA GLN A 155 -63.65 -10.22 -14.32
C GLN A 155 -64.18 -10.93 -15.56
N GLY A 156 -63.58 -12.08 -15.94
CA GLY A 156 -63.94 -12.87 -17.11
C GLY A 156 -64.37 -14.29 -16.75
N GLY A 157 -65.24 -14.44 -15.71
CA GLY A 157 -65.84 -15.72 -15.34
C GLY A 157 -67.31 -15.55 -15.00
#